data_625e00d2abfc8810985d1a343cb2c5d3
#
_entry.id   625e00d2abfc8810985d1a343cb2c5d3
#
_cell.length_a   1.000
_cell.length_b   1.000
_cell.length_c   1.000
_cell.angle_alpha   90.00
_cell.angle_beta   90.00
_cell.angle_gamma   90.00
#
_symmetry.space_group_name_H-M   'P 1'
#
loop_
_entity.id
_entity.type
_entity.pdbx_description
1 polymer ?
#
loop_
_entity_poly.entity_id
_entity_poly.type
_entity_poly.pdbx_seq_one_letter_code
_entity_poly.pdbx_strand_id
1 'polypeptide(L)'
;MSVPNHDYAALMAAARCPKDPATLALAGVIALAPQRRAPYDVPIAGLDCAALAALKADIFPNLQAALPPAASAPAPDSLLNEFDDLVGLLLEHRTDPDQLSKWLAHALATAAMADNHLWQDLGLPSRVELSALMQAHFTSLALRNSGDMKWKKFFYRQLCERAGLTVCRSPSCGVCSDYPQCFGPEEDALPLATALHEEIC
;
A
#
# COMPACT_ATOMS: atom_id res chain seq x y z
N MET A 1 23.52 -0.08 -8.15
CA MET A 1 22.87 0.94 -9.03
C MET A 1 21.77 1.55 -8.18
N SER A 2 21.83 2.85 -7.87
CA SER A 2 20.79 3.52 -7.08
C SER A 2 19.46 3.50 -7.86
N VAL A 3 18.38 3.08 -7.20
CA VAL A 3 17.02 3.22 -7.74
C VAL A 3 16.78 4.71 -8.00
N PRO A 4 16.30 5.11 -9.19
CA PRO A 4 16.00 6.52 -9.44
C PRO A 4 14.94 6.97 -8.43
N ASN A 5 15.25 8.00 -7.66
CA ASN A 5 14.30 8.63 -6.77
C ASN A 5 13.28 9.38 -7.63
N HIS A 6 12.05 8.91 -7.70
CA HIS A 6 10.96 9.67 -8.28
C HIS A 6 10.44 10.62 -7.22
N ASP A 7 10.71 11.89 -7.40
CA ASP A 7 10.18 12.96 -6.57
C ASP A 7 8.65 12.93 -6.61
N TYR A 8 8.02 12.91 -5.44
CA TYR A 8 6.57 12.92 -5.29
C TYR A 8 5.93 14.12 -6.00
N ALA A 9 6.55 15.31 -5.88
CA ALA A 9 6.06 16.53 -6.54
C ALA A 9 6.07 16.36 -8.07
N ALA A 10 7.10 15.75 -8.64
CA ALA A 10 7.17 15.48 -10.09
C ALA A 10 6.08 14.48 -10.54
N LEU A 11 5.79 13.44 -9.73
CA LEU A 11 4.70 12.50 -10.00
C LEU A 11 3.34 13.23 -9.97
N MET A 12 3.10 14.03 -8.93
CA MET A 12 1.84 14.77 -8.80
C MET A 12 1.65 15.83 -9.88
N ALA A 13 2.71 16.52 -10.30
CA ALA A 13 2.66 17.46 -11.42
C ALA A 13 2.36 16.77 -12.77
N ALA A 14 2.74 15.49 -12.91
CA ALA A 14 2.48 14.69 -14.10
C ALA A 14 1.16 13.92 -14.05
N ALA A 15 0.46 13.92 -12.91
CA ALA A 15 -0.74 13.13 -12.68
C ALA A 15 -1.95 13.65 -13.47
N ARG A 16 -2.77 12.73 -13.98
CA ARG A 16 -4.04 13.05 -14.63
C ARG A 16 -5.08 13.57 -13.63
N CYS A 17 -5.16 12.96 -12.44
CA CYS A 17 -6.11 13.28 -11.38
C CYS A 17 -5.39 13.45 -10.04
N PRO A 18 -4.68 14.58 -9.79
CA PRO A 18 -3.80 14.72 -8.63
C PRO A 18 -4.51 14.75 -7.28
N LYS A 19 -5.84 14.92 -7.24
CA LYS A 19 -6.64 14.91 -6.00
C LYS A 19 -7.30 13.55 -5.70
N ASP A 20 -7.18 12.60 -6.61
CA ASP A 20 -7.75 11.27 -6.44
C ASP A 20 -6.93 10.46 -5.42
N PRO A 21 -7.53 9.89 -4.37
CA PRO A 21 -6.83 9.08 -3.37
C PRO A 21 -6.03 7.91 -3.95
N ALA A 22 -6.50 7.30 -5.04
CA ALA A 22 -5.77 6.25 -5.73
C ALA A 22 -4.48 6.78 -6.37
N THR A 23 -4.53 7.96 -7.00
CA THR A 23 -3.37 8.64 -7.57
C THR A 23 -2.37 9.01 -6.48
N LEU A 24 -2.84 9.56 -5.34
CA LEU A 24 -1.99 9.90 -4.19
C LEU A 24 -1.26 8.66 -3.66
N ALA A 25 -1.98 7.54 -3.47
CA ALA A 25 -1.40 6.29 -2.98
C ALA A 25 -0.35 5.70 -3.96
N LEU A 26 -0.63 5.72 -5.27
CA LEU A 26 0.30 5.25 -6.29
C LEU A 26 1.56 6.13 -6.35
N ALA A 27 1.39 7.46 -6.31
CA ALA A 27 2.52 8.40 -6.29
C ALA A 27 3.36 8.23 -5.01
N GLY A 28 2.71 8.11 -3.85
CA GLY A 28 3.40 7.95 -2.58
C GLY A 28 4.20 6.65 -2.50
N VAL A 29 3.61 5.51 -2.89
CA VAL A 29 4.33 4.24 -2.86
C VAL A 29 5.53 4.23 -3.82
N ILE A 30 5.42 4.89 -4.97
CA ILE A 30 6.54 5.03 -5.92
C ILE A 30 7.64 5.92 -5.33
N ALA A 31 7.30 7.08 -4.79
CA ALA A 31 8.25 8.03 -4.23
C ALA A 31 8.99 7.47 -2.99
N LEU A 32 8.30 6.69 -2.17
CA LEU A 32 8.86 6.07 -0.96
C LEU A 32 9.68 4.79 -1.23
N ALA A 33 9.78 4.33 -2.49
CA ALA A 33 10.52 3.13 -2.86
C ALA A 33 11.95 3.08 -2.29
N PRO A 34 12.78 4.17 -2.37
CA PRO A 34 14.15 4.14 -1.89
C PRO A 34 14.31 3.98 -0.37
N GLN A 35 13.23 4.15 0.39
CA GLN A 35 13.22 4.06 1.85
C GLN A 35 12.85 2.65 2.33
N ARG A 36 12.33 1.80 1.44
CA ARG A 36 11.97 0.42 1.76
C ARG A 36 13.19 -0.50 1.71
N ARG A 37 13.06 -1.63 2.39
CA ARG A 37 14.08 -2.68 2.36
C ARG A 37 13.89 -3.58 1.13
N ALA A 38 14.99 -4.08 0.58
CA ALA A 38 14.95 -5.09 -0.46
C ALA A 38 14.16 -6.33 0.01
N PRO A 39 13.36 -6.93 -0.86
CA PRO A 39 13.21 -6.68 -2.30
C PRO A 39 12.13 -5.65 -2.66
N TYR A 40 11.58 -4.92 -1.68
CA TYR A 40 10.47 -3.98 -1.85
C TYR A 40 10.91 -2.52 -2.08
N ASP A 41 12.22 -2.29 -2.22
CA ASP A 41 12.85 -1.01 -2.60
C ASP A 41 12.68 -0.68 -4.10
N VAL A 42 11.50 -0.99 -4.62
CA VAL A 42 11.09 -0.84 -6.02
C VAL A 42 9.81 -0.02 -6.09
N PRO A 43 9.49 0.61 -7.23
CA PRO A 43 8.28 1.43 -7.35
C PRO A 43 7.01 0.72 -6.86
N ILE A 44 6.67 -0.41 -7.46
CA ILE A 44 5.58 -1.29 -7.02
C ILE A 44 6.03 -2.73 -7.27
N ALA A 45 6.11 -3.54 -6.22
CA ALA A 45 6.51 -4.92 -6.32
C ALA A 45 5.47 -5.76 -7.09
N GLY A 46 5.95 -6.79 -7.78
CA GLY A 46 5.09 -7.71 -8.55
C GLY A 46 4.53 -7.15 -9.86
N LEU A 47 4.80 -5.89 -10.21
CA LEU A 47 4.47 -5.35 -11.53
C LEU A 47 5.66 -5.45 -12.47
N ASP A 48 5.43 -6.01 -13.66
CA ASP A 48 6.42 -6.07 -14.73
C ASP A 48 6.56 -4.74 -15.49
N CYS A 49 7.50 -4.67 -16.43
CA CYS A 49 7.77 -3.48 -17.24
C CYS A 49 6.53 -2.99 -18.00
N ALA A 50 5.73 -3.92 -18.52
CA ALA A 50 4.54 -3.58 -19.32
C ALA A 50 3.44 -2.97 -18.41
N ALA A 51 3.22 -3.56 -17.23
CA ALA A 51 2.25 -3.05 -16.26
C ALA A 51 2.66 -1.67 -15.72
N LEU A 52 3.95 -1.45 -15.42
CA LEU A 52 4.45 -0.14 -14.97
C LEU A 52 4.36 0.92 -16.10
N ALA A 53 4.62 0.54 -17.35
CA ALA A 53 4.44 1.43 -18.48
C ALA A 53 2.96 1.82 -18.69
N ALA A 54 2.04 0.87 -18.55
CA ALA A 54 0.62 1.11 -18.62
C ALA A 54 0.13 2.02 -17.48
N LEU A 55 0.56 1.75 -16.23
CA LEU A 55 0.28 2.60 -15.07
C LEU A 55 0.75 4.04 -15.32
N LYS A 56 2.00 4.20 -15.76
CA LYS A 56 2.56 5.52 -16.08
C LYS A 56 1.72 6.24 -17.13
N ALA A 57 1.37 5.57 -18.22
CA ALA A 57 0.61 6.17 -19.33
C ALA A 57 -0.79 6.60 -18.89
N ASP A 58 -1.40 5.88 -17.98
CA ASP A 58 -2.77 6.16 -17.50
C ASP A 58 -2.78 7.19 -16.35
N ILE A 59 -1.97 7.00 -15.34
CA ILE A 59 -1.99 7.82 -14.11
C ILE A 59 -1.09 9.05 -14.22
N PHE A 60 0.12 8.90 -14.80
CA PHE A 60 1.14 9.95 -14.89
C PHE A 60 1.55 10.22 -16.35
N PRO A 61 0.63 10.59 -17.26
CA PRO A 61 0.92 10.67 -18.70
C PRO A 61 2.03 11.67 -19.06
N ASN A 62 2.21 12.71 -18.25
CA ASN A 62 3.21 13.74 -18.49
C ASN A 62 4.58 13.46 -17.82
N LEU A 63 4.71 12.33 -17.12
CA LEU A 63 5.99 11.95 -16.50
C LEU A 63 7.01 11.57 -17.57
N GLN A 64 8.12 12.33 -17.66
CA GLN A 64 9.17 12.06 -18.65
C GLN A 64 10.02 10.83 -18.30
N ALA A 65 10.30 10.63 -17.01
CA ALA A 65 11.09 9.50 -16.54
C ALA A 65 10.35 8.16 -16.69
N ALA A 66 11.09 7.08 -16.95
CA ALA A 66 10.55 5.73 -16.90
C ALA A 66 10.46 5.27 -15.44
N LEU A 67 9.41 4.49 -15.11
CA LEU A 67 9.36 3.75 -13.86
C LEU A 67 10.17 2.46 -14.04
N PRO A 68 11.31 2.28 -13.35
CA PRO A 68 12.11 1.08 -13.51
C PRO A 68 11.35 -0.13 -12.93
N PRO A 69 11.42 -1.29 -13.59
CA PRO A 69 10.87 -2.51 -13.03
C PRO A 69 11.61 -2.91 -11.77
N ALA A 70 10.95 -3.73 -10.95
CA ALA A 70 11.61 -4.40 -9.85
C ALA A 70 12.84 -5.16 -10.38
N ALA A 71 14.04 -4.77 -9.93
CA ALA A 71 15.18 -5.63 -10.07
C ALA A 71 14.95 -6.80 -9.11
N SER A 72 14.59 -7.97 -9.66
CA SER A 72 14.28 -9.15 -8.86
C SER A 72 15.55 -9.65 -8.16
N ALA A 73 15.85 -9.12 -6.99
CA ALA A 73 16.60 -9.89 -6.05
C ALA A 73 15.64 -10.98 -5.51
N PRO A 74 16.03 -12.27 -5.51
CA PRO A 74 15.18 -13.30 -4.95
C PRO A 74 14.97 -12.98 -3.47
N ALA A 75 13.72 -12.72 -3.08
CA ALA A 75 13.35 -12.61 -1.68
C ALA A 75 13.49 -14.01 -1.02
N PRO A 76 13.76 -14.08 0.28
CA PRO A 76 13.59 -15.33 1.02
C PRO A 76 12.17 -15.87 0.79
N ASP A 77 12.06 -17.17 0.53
CA ASP A 77 10.78 -17.83 0.15
C ASP A 77 9.59 -17.45 1.05
N SER A 78 9.82 -17.22 2.34
CA SER A 78 8.76 -16.84 3.29
C SER A 78 8.17 -15.44 3.06
N LEU A 79 8.99 -14.48 2.62
CA LEU A 79 8.53 -13.12 2.35
C LEU A 79 7.78 -13.01 1.03
N LEU A 80 8.14 -13.83 0.04
CA LEU A 80 7.41 -13.92 -1.23
C LEU A 80 5.98 -14.44 -1.00
N ASN A 81 5.83 -15.46 -0.15
CA ASN A 81 4.52 -16.03 0.15
C ASN A 81 3.57 -15.00 0.79
N GLU A 82 4.04 -14.21 1.78
CA GLU A 82 3.22 -13.18 2.42
C GLU A 82 2.76 -12.09 1.44
N PHE A 83 3.66 -11.62 0.59
CA PHE A 83 3.35 -10.61 -0.42
C PHE A 83 2.31 -11.14 -1.42
N ASP A 84 2.53 -12.32 -1.99
CA ASP A 84 1.65 -12.94 -2.98
C ASP A 84 0.28 -13.26 -2.38
N ASP A 85 0.24 -13.75 -1.14
CA ASP A 85 -0.99 -14.03 -0.41
C ASP A 85 -1.80 -12.73 -0.18
N LEU A 86 -1.11 -11.63 0.15
CA LEU A 86 -1.76 -10.33 0.33
C LEU A 86 -2.27 -9.75 -0.99
N VAL A 87 -1.49 -9.86 -2.06
CA VAL A 87 -1.96 -9.49 -3.42
C VAL A 87 -3.19 -10.31 -3.78
N GLY A 88 -3.15 -11.64 -3.56
CA GLY A 88 -4.27 -12.54 -3.80
C GLY A 88 -5.53 -12.14 -3.03
N LEU A 89 -5.38 -11.85 -1.72
CA LEU A 89 -6.47 -11.35 -0.87
C LEU A 89 -7.10 -10.08 -1.44
N LEU A 90 -6.28 -9.09 -1.80
CA LEU A 90 -6.75 -7.81 -2.33
C LEU A 90 -7.43 -8.01 -3.69
N LEU A 91 -6.86 -8.81 -4.58
CA LEU A 91 -7.43 -9.07 -5.90
C LEU A 91 -8.80 -9.77 -5.85
N GLU A 92 -9.04 -10.64 -4.87
CA GLU A 92 -10.35 -11.28 -4.65
C GLU A 92 -11.42 -10.30 -4.18
N HIS A 93 -11.00 -9.26 -3.44
CA HIS A 93 -11.91 -8.30 -2.82
C HIS A 93 -12.07 -6.98 -3.59
N ARG A 94 -11.57 -6.91 -4.84
CA ARG A 94 -11.75 -5.73 -5.69
C ARG A 94 -13.24 -5.44 -5.89
N THR A 95 -13.61 -4.17 -5.75
CA THR A 95 -14.97 -3.69 -6.05
C THR A 95 -15.23 -3.81 -7.55
N ASP A 96 -14.31 -3.26 -8.34
CA ASP A 96 -14.31 -3.37 -9.80
C ASP A 96 -13.05 -4.11 -10.25
N PRO A 97 -13.16 -5.16 -11.11
CA PRO A 97 -12.00 -5.91 -11.59
C PRO A 97 -11.28 -5.19 -12.75
N ASP A 98 -11.00 -3.91 -12.56
CA ASP A 98 -10.32 -3.05 -13.52
C ASP A 98 -8.79 -3.06 -13.33
N GLN A 99 -8.08 -2.32 -14.19
CA GLN A 99 -6.63 -2.24 -14.15
C GLN A 99 -6.14 -1.39 -12.97
N LEU A 100 -6.89 -0.35 -12.59
CA LEU A 100 -6.55 0.51 -11.46
C LEU A 100 -6.56 -0.27 -10.15
N SER A 101 -7.61 -1.04 -9.89
CA SER A 101 -7.71 -1.87 -8.69
C SER A 101 -6.62 -2.95 -8.61
N LYS A 102 -6.14 -3.45 -9.76
CA LYS A 102 -4.99 -4.33 -9.83
C LYS A 102 -3.70 -3.63 -9.41
N TRP A 103 -3.43 -2.43 -9.93
CA TRP A 103 -2.26 -1.64 -9.52
C TRP A 103 -2.30 -1.28 -8.04
N LEU A 104 -3.48 -0.89 -7.54
CA LEU A 104 -3.69 -0.60 -6.12
C LEU A 104 -3.45 -1.83 -5.23
N ALA A 105 -3.87 -3.03 -5.64
CA ALA A 105 -3.60 -4.25 -4.88
C ALA A 105 -2.09 -4.48 -4.71
N HIS A 106 -1.32 -4.33 -5.78
CA HIS A 106 0.14 -4.44 -5.71
C HIS A 106 0.78 -3.30 -4.90
N ALA A 107 0.29 -2.07 -5.02
CA ALA A 107 0.78 -0.92 -4.26
C ALA A 107 0.53 -1.08 -2.76
N LEU A 108 -0.69 -1.48 -2.37
CA LEU A 108 -1.06 -1.77 -0.98
C LEU A 108 -0.21 -2.91 -0.39
N ALA A 109 -0.02 -4.00 -1.14
CA ALA A 109 0.83 -5.10 -0.71
C ALA A 109 2.29 -4.65 -0.55
N THR A 110 2.82 -3.85 -1.50
CA THR A 110 4.19 -3.30 -1.41
C THR A 110 4.36 -2.43 -0.16
N ALA A 111 3.41 -1.53 0.12
CA ALA A 111 3.42 -0.67 1.30
C ALA A 111 3.27 -1.48 2.60
N ALA A 112 2.48 -2.57 2.58
CA ALA A 112 2.31 -3.42 3.75
C ALA A 112 3.59 -4.10 4.20
N MET A 113 4.56 -4.31 3.30
CA MET A 113 5.88 -4.90 3.62
C MET A 113 6.86 -3.90 4.28
N ALA A 114 6.49 -2.62 4.43
CA ALA A 114 7.32 -1.63 5.11
C ALA A 114 7.00 -1.54 6.62
N ASP A 115 7.74 -0.72 7.37
CA ASP A 115 7.75 -0.77 8.84
C ASP A 115 6.74 0.17 9.53
N ASN A 116 6.14 1.14 8.79
CA ASN A 116 5.25 2.16 9.37
C ASN A 116 3.76 1.77 9.27
N HIS A 117 2.85 2.68 9.62
CA HIS A 117 1.43 2.49 9.34
C HIS A 117 1.17 2.49 7.83
N LEU A 118 0.17 1.72 7.38
CA LEU A 118 -0.07 1.52 5.95
C LEU A 118 -0.31 2.83 5.19
N TRP A 119 -1.04 3.78 5.78
CA TRP A 119 -1.28 5.08 5.15
C TRP A 119 0.01 5.89 4.99
N GLN A 120 0.95 5.80 5.94
CA GLN A 120 2.26 6.44 5.87
C GLN A 120 3.12 5.83 4.75
N ASP A 121 3.14 4.49 4.67
CA ASP A 121 3.91 3.77 3.66
C ASP A 121 3.31 3.88 2.25
N LEU A 122 2.06 4.34 2.15
CA LEU A 122 1.41 4.76 0.90
C LEU A 122 1.59 6.25 0.59
N GLY A 123 2.22 7.03 1.50
CA GLY A 123 2.33 8.48 1.35
C GLY A 123 1.00 9.22 1.40
N LEU A 124 -0.03 8.65 2.01
CA LEU A 124 -1.33 9.30 2.19
C LEU A 124 -1.29 10.29 3.36
N PRO A 125 -2.12 11.35 3.35
CA PRO A 125 -2.16 12.35 4.42
C PRO A 125 -2.58 11.79 5.77
N SER A 126 -3.51 10.85 5.78
CA SER A 126 -4.00 10.22 7.00
C SER A 126 -4.63 8.84 6.75
N ARG A 127 -4.97 8.17 7.85
CA ARG A 127 -5.73 6.92 7.83
C ARG A 127 -7.13 7.08 7.20
N VAL A 128 -7.70 8.28 7.25
CA VAL A 128 -9.04 8.54 6.69
C VAL A 128 -9.04 8.34 5.18
N GLU A 129 -8.03 8.89 4.48
CA GLU A 129 -7.87 8.70 3.03
C GLU A 129 -7.63 7.24 2.66
N LEU A 130 -6.84 6.52 3.47
CA LEU A 130 -6.66 5.08 3.27
C LEU A 130 -7.99 4.33 3.42
N SER A 131 -8.78 4.63 4.46
CA SER A 131 -10.07 3.98 4.68
C SER A 131 -11.05 4.28 3.55
N ALA A 132 -11.06 5.52 3.04
CA ALA A 132 -11.87 5.90 1.88
C ALA A 132 -11.44 5.14 0.60
N LEU A 133 -10.13 5.02 0.36
CA LEU A 133 -9.58 4.24 -0.75
C LEU A 133 -9.99 2.76 -0.65
N MET A 134 -9.88 2.16 0.55
CA MET A 134 -10.29 0.77 0.77
C MET A 134 -11.79 0.57 0.57
N GLN A 135 -12.62 1.52 1.01
CA GLN A 135 -14.07 1.49 0.79
C GLN A 135 -14.43 1.60 -0.69
N ALA A 136 -13.74 2.43 -1.46
CA ALA A 136 -14.00 2.61 -2.88
C ALA A 136 -13.57 1.40 -3.73
N HIS A 137 -12.37 0.89 -3.51
CA HIS A 137 -11.76 -0.09 -4.41
C HIS A 137 -11.76 -1.53 -3.88
N PHE A 138 -11.98 -1.74 -2.57
CA PHE A 138 -11.97 -3.04 -1.90
C PHE A 138 -13.11 -3.14 -0.88
N THR A 139 -14.33 -2.76 -1.31
CA THR A 139 -15.51 -2.57 -0.44
C THR A 139 -15.80 -3.78 0.44
N SER A 140 -15.78 -4.99 -0.13
CA SER A 140 -16.09 -6.21 0.62
C SER A 140 -15.05 -6.52 1.71
N LEU A 141 -13.79 -6.16 1.49
CA LEU A 141 -12.72 -6.28 2.49
C LEU A 141 -12.83 -5.18 3.56
N ALA A 142 -13.14 -3.94 3.15
CA ALA A 142 -13.33 -2.82 4.05
C ALA A 142 -14.49 -3.08 5.04
N LEU A 143 -15.60 -3.65 4.58
CA LEU A 143 -16.74 -4.01 5.42
C LEU A 143 -16.39 -5.07 6.49
N ARG A 144 -15.42 -5.94 6.23
CA ARG A 144 -14.94 -6.90 7.24
C ARG A 144 -14.15 -6.24 8.37
N ASN A 145 -13.55 -5.07 8.12
CA ASN A 145 -12.84 -4.29 9.14
C ASN A 145 -13.78 -3.37 9.95
N SER A 146 -14.97 -3.84 10.27
CA SER A 146 -16.01 -3.09 10.98
C SER A 146 -15.59 -2.61 12.38
N GLY A 147 -14.61 -3.25 13.01
CA GLY A 147 -14.02 -2.85 14.29
C GLY A 147 -12.91 -1.81 14.17
N ASP A 148 -12.61 -1.32 12.96
CA ASP A 148 -11.57 -0.35 12.67
C ASP A 148 -10.17 -0.76 13.16
N MET A 149 -9.82 -2.04 12.96
CA MET A 149 -8.46 -2.54 13.22
C MET A 149 -7.46 -1.82 12.30
N LYS A 150 -6.25 -1.55 12.79
CA LYS A 150 -5.13 -1.03 11.97
C LYS A 150 -4.94 -1.90 10.74
N TRP A 151 -4.87 -1.29 9.55
CA TRP A 151 -4.97 -2.00 8.27
C TRP A 151 -3.96 -3.13 8.08
N LYS A 152 -2.68 -2.93 8.42
CA LYS A 152 -1.69 -4.02 8.34
C LYS A 152 -2.05 -5.20 9.26
N LYS A 153 -2.45 -4.92 10.51
CA LYS A 153 -2.91 -5.96 11.45
C LYS A 153 -4.15 -6.71 10.93
N PHE A 154 -5.08 -5.97 10.34
CA PHE A 154 -6.28 -6.54 9.74
C PHE A 154 -5.95 -7.47 8.56
N PHE A 155 -5.04 -7.05 7.65
CA PHE A 155 -4.62 -7.89 6.53
C PHE A 155 -4.00 -9.20 7.01
N TYR A 156 -3.03 -9.15 7.93
CA TYR A 156 -2.42 -10.36 8.48
C TYR A 156 -3.46 -11.27 9.17
N ARG A 157 -4.43 -10.69 9.87
CA ARG A 157 -5.52 -11.45 10.46
C ARG A 157 -6.33 -12.17 9.39
N GLN A 158 -6.67 -11.51 8.28
CA GLN A 158 -7.42 -12.13 7.19
C GLN A 158 -6.62 -13.28 6.54
N LEU A 159 -5.32 -13.11 6.32
CA LEU A 159 -4.46 -14.17 5.79
C LEU A 159 -4.41 -15.37 6.73
N CYS A 160 -4.27 -15.16 8.02
CA CYS A 160 -4.26 -16.22 9.02
C CYS A 160 -5.60 -16.95 9.12
N GLU A 161 -6.72 -16.23 9.09
CA GLU A 161 -8.06 -16.81 9.06
C GLU A 161 -8.24 -17.72 7.82
N ARG A 162 -7.74 -17.30 6.66
CA ARG A 162 -7.74 -18.11 5.42
C ARG A 162 -6.89 -19.39 5.54
N ALA A 163 -5.76 -19.30 6.22
CA ALA A 163 -4.87 -20.45 6.48
C ALA A 163 -5.37 -21.36 7.59
N GLY A 164 -6.52 -21.07 8.22
CA GLY A 164 -7.03 -21.83 9.37
C GLY A 164 -6.19 -21.65 10.64
N LEU A 165 -5.37 -20.58 10.70
CA LEU A 165 -4.48 -20.32 11.84
C LEU A 165 -5.15 -19.35 12.82
N THR A 166 -5.16 -19.71 14.11
CA THR A 166 -5.57 -18.82 15.19
C THR A 166 -4.37 -18.02 15.67
N VAL A 167 -4.24 -16.77 15.22
CA VAL A 167 -3.08 -15.91 15.51
C VAL A 167 -3.20 -15.20 16.84
N CYS A 168 -4.43 -14.89 17.26
CA CYS A 168 -4.69 -14.21 18.52
C CYS A 168 -4.62 -15.19 19.70
N ARG A 169 -3.75 -14.89 20.67
CA ARG A 169 -3.68 -15.63 21.94
C ARG A 169 -4.83 -15.30 22.88
N SER A 170 -5.54 -14.19 22.65
CA SER A 170 -6.70 -13.77 23.46
C SER A 170 -7.99 -14.36 22.91
N PRO A 171 -8.91 -14.86 23.78
CA PRO A 171 -10.20 -15.41 23.34
C PRO A 171 -11.12 -14.35 22.71
N SER A 172 -10.93 -13.08 23.04
CA SER A 172 -11.63 -11.96 22.38
C SER A 172 -10.82 -10.67 22.47
N CYS A 173 -11.08 -9.74 21.54
CA CYS A 173 -10.44 -8.42 21.54
C CYS A 173 -10.80 -7.59 22.80
N GLY A 174 -11.99 -7.80 23.38
CA GLY A 174 -12.46 -7.04 24.55
C GLY A 174 -11.70 -7.30 25.85
N VAL A 175 -10.93 -8.40 25.93
CA VAL A 175 -10.12 -8.76 27.11
C VAL A 175 -8.63 -8.85 26.78
N CYS A 176 -8.22 -8.34 25.60
CA CYS A 176 -6.86 -8.44 25.12
C CYS A 176 -5.99 -7.28 25.64
N SER A 177 -4.87 -7.60 26.30
CA SER A 177 -3.89 -6.59 26.74
C SER A 177 -3.25 -5.82 25.58
N ASP A 178 -3.18 -6.44 24.40
CA ASP A 178 -2.59 -5.87 23.19
C ASP A 178 -3.61 -5.11 22.32
N TYR A 179 -4.83 -4.90 22.83
CA TYR A 179 -5.89 -4.17 22.12
C TYR A 179 -5.42 -2.83 21.51
N PRO A 180 -4.70 -1.96 22.25
CA PRO A 180 -4.21 -0.69 21.69
C PRO A 180 -3.25 -0.85 20.51
N GLN A 181 -2.53 -1.97 20.42
CA GLN A 181 -1.65 -2.25 19.28
C GLN A 181 -2.43 -2.53 17.99
N CYS A 182 -3.65 -3.07 18.11
CA CYS A 182 -4.50 -3.40 16.99
C CYS A 182 -5.51 -2.30 16.64
N PHE A 183 -6.01 -1.57 17.64
CA PHE A 183 -7.13 -0.62 17.51
C PHE A 183 -6.83 0.78 18.08
N GLY A 184 -5.65 0.98 18.69
CA GLY A 184 -5.25 2.29 19.21
C GLY A 184 -5.00 3.32 18.10
N PRO A 185 -4.88 4.60 18.48
CA PRO A 185 -4.60 5.67 17.55
C PRO A 185 -3.28 5.42 16.79
N GLU A 186 -3.21 5.95 15.58
CA GLU A 186 -2.02 5.93 14.72
C GLU A 186 -1.43 7.35 14.68
N GLU A 187 -0.93 7.83 15.84
CA GLU A 187 -0.56 9.24 16.05
C GLU A 187 0.82 9.60 15.52
N ASP A 188 1.67 8.62 15.21
CA ASP A 188 3.04 8.88 14.77
C ASP A 188 3.08 9.16 13.26
N ALA A 189 2.66 10.38 12.88
CA ALA A 189 2.95 10.89 11.55
C ALA A 189 4.47 11.03 11.41
N LEU A 190 5.08 10.26 10.51
CA LEU A 190 6.46 10.52 10.12
C LEU A 190 6.52 11.88 9.42
N PRO A 191 7.57 12.68 9.67
CA PRO A 191 7.75 13.98 9.01
C PRO A 191 7.68 13.93 7.48
N LEU A 192 7.92 12.76 6.88
CA LEU A 192 7.89 12.55 5.42
C LEU A 192 6.49 12.56 4.81
N ALA A 193 5.48 11.98 5.47
CA ALA A 193 4.12 12.03 4.94
C ALA A 193 3.59 13.48 4.95
N THR A 194 3.93 14.24 5.97
CA THR A 194 3.59 15.67 6.08
C THR A 194 4.36 16.49 5.04
N ALA A 195 5.67 16.26 4.86
CA ALA A 195 6.50 16.96 3.89
C ALA A 195 6.07 16.71 2.43
N LEU A 196 5.58 15.51 2.10
CA LEU A 196 5.10 15.20 0.75
C LEU A 196 3.85 16.02 0.37
N HIS A 197 3.06 16.48 1.35
CA HIS A 197 1.82 17.23 1.11
C HIS A 197 1.94 18.73 1.31
N GLU A 198 2.90 19.23 2.12
CA GLU A 198 3.13 20.65 2.34
C GLU A 198 3.70 21.37 1.12
N GLU A 199 4.40 20.68 0.22
CA GLU A 199 4.96 21.27 -1.00
C GLU A 199 3.94 21.52 -2.14
N ILE A 200 2.66 21.15 -1.94
CA ILE A 200 1.61 21.21 -2.98
C ILE A 200 0.54 22.29 -2.71
N CYS A 201 0.64 23.02 -1.58
CA CYS A 201 -0.27 24.12 -1.25
C CYS A 201 0.24 25.49 -1.70
#